data_eae0491359909cab87668ccee2be8a21
#
_entry.id   eae0491359909cab87668ccee2be8a21
#
_cell.length_a   1.000
_cell.length_b   1.000
_cell.length_c   1.000
_cell.angle_alpha   90.00
_cell.angle_beta   90.00
_cell.angle_gamma   90.00
#
_symmetry.space_group_name_H-M   'P 1'
#
loop_
_entity.id
_entity.type
_entity.pdbx_description
1 polymer ?
#
loop_
_entity_poly.entity_id
_entity_poly.type
_entity_poly.pdbx_seq_one_letter_code
_entity_poly.pdbx_strand_id
1 'polypeptide(L)'
;MSIKVLYFASLRETLGYSHETLTLPASIATLGDLRSHLARRGGVWEALGEGRNVRAAINQEMASPDKALADRDEIAFFPTVTGG
;
A
#
# COMPACT_ATOMS: atom_id res chain seq x y z
N MET A 1 -3.23 11.82 10.11
CA MET A 1 -1.87 11.76 9.52
C MET A 1 -2.00 11.73 8.00
N SER A 2 -1.06 12.35 7.34
CA SER A 2 -1.05 12.42 5.87
C SER A 2 0.13 11.62 5.36
N ILE A 3 -0.10 10.78 4.35
CA ILE A 3 0.93 9.96 3.75
C ILE A 3 0.85 10.04 2.22
N LYS A 4 1.95 9.70 1.57
CA LYS A 4 2.00 9.58 0.11
C LYS A 4 2.08 8.09 -0.23
N VAL A 5 1.26 7.65 -1.18
CA VAL A 5 1.26 6.27 -1.62
C VAL A 5 1.64 6.21 -3.09
N LEU A 6 2.56 5.31 -3.42
CA LEU A 6 3.01 5.07 -4.79
C LEU A 6 2.63 3.66 -5.20
N TYR A 7 2.22 3.51 -6.46
CA TYR A 7 1.86 2.22 -7.04
C TYR A 7 2.76 1.96 -8.24
N PHE A 8 3.38 0.78 -8.28
CA PHE A 8 4.36 0.46 -9.31
C PHE A 8 3.93 -0.70 -10.19
N ALA A 9 4.52 -0.75 -11.40
CA ALA A 9 4.40 -1.85 -12.35
C ALA A 9 2.93 -2.21 -12.64
N SER A 10 2.60 -3.49 -12.59
CA SER A 10 1.25 -3.95 -12.91
C SER A 10 0.19 -3.42 -11.94
N LEU A 11 0.56 -3.08 -10.70
CA LEU A 11 -0.38 -2.47 -9.76
C LEU A 11 -0.83 -1.10 -10.26
N ARG A 12 0.08 -0.30 -10.77
CA ARG A 12 -0.24 1.01 -11.34
C ARG A 12 -1.25 0.87 -12.48
N GLU A 13 -1.05 -0.12 -13.33
CA GLU A 13 -1.97 -0.37 -14.44
C GLU A 13 -3.34 -0.87 -13.96
N THR A 14 -3.33 -1.80 -13.00
CA THR A 14 -4.56 -2.37 -12.46
C THR A 14 -5.39 -1.34 -11.72
N LEU A 15 -4.76 -0.51 -10.90
CA LEU A 15 -5.45 0.45 -10.04
C LEU A 15 -5.79 1.75 -10.76
N GLY A 16 -5.06 2.08 -11.83
CA GLY A 16 -5.27 3.31 -12.57
C GLY A 16 -4.64 4.54 -11.93
N TYR A 17 -3.82 4.35 -10.91
CA TYR A 17 -3.12 5.44 -10.21
C TYR A 17 -1.63 5.15 -10.14
N SER A 18 -0.81 6.18 -10.34
CA SER A 18 0.63 6.07 -10.10
C SER A 18 0.98 6.47 -8.67
N HIS A 19 0.23 7.38 -8.09
CA HIS A 19 0.43 7.85 -6.71
C HIS A 19 -0.83 8.56 -6.23
N GLU A 20 -0.93 8.71 -4.91
CA GLU A 20 -1.96 9.54 -4.30
C GLU A 20 -1.52 9.96 -2.90
N THR A 21 -2.08 11.05 -2.42
CA THR A 21 -1.87 11.51 -1.05
C THR A 21 -3.14 11.19 -0.27
N LEU A 22 -2.98 10.58 0.90
CA LEU A 22 -4.10 10.16 1.74
C LEU A 22 -4.00 10.82 3.11
N THR A 23 -5.14 11.27 3.60
CA THR A 23 -5.28 11.68 4.99
C THR A 23 -5.96 10.51 5.71
N LEU A 24 -5.27 9.95 6.70
CA LEU A 24 -5.74 8.73 7.37
C LEU A 24 -6.25 9.02 8.77
N PRO A 25 -7.35 8.35 9.18
CA PRO A 25 -7.79 8.42 10.56
C PRO A 25 -6.83 7.69 11.48
N ALA A 26 -6.91 7.97 12.78
CA ALA A 26 -6.02 7.36 13.77
C ALA A 26 -6.13 5.83 13.83
N SER A 27 -7.24 5.27 13.39
CA SER A 27 -7.43 3.82 13.36
C SER A 27 -6.53 3.11 12.34
N ILE A 28 -5.98 3.85 11.38
CA ILE A 28 -5.04 3.30 10.40
C ILE A 28 -3.63 3.60 10.90
N ALA A 29 -3.06 2.68 11.64
CA ALA A 29 -1.79 2.89 12.33
C ALA A 29 -0.61 2.11 11.75
N THR A 30 -0.87 1.00 11.05
CA THR A 30 0.18 0.14 10.49
C THR A 30 0.05 -0.01 8.99
N LEU A 31 1.10 -0.52 8.37
CA LEU A 31 1.08 -0.83 6.94
C LEU A 31 -0.04 -1.81 6.60
N GLY A 32 -0.26 -2.82 7.44
CA GLY A 32 -1.35 -3.77 7.24
C GLY A 32 -2.71 -3.11 7.31
N ASP A 33 -2.90 -2.16 8.24
CA ASP A 33 -4.13 -1.38 8.31
C ASP A 33 -4.36 -0.59 7.03
N LEU A 34 -3.31 0.01 6.50
CA LEU A 34 -3.39 0.77 5.24
C LEU A 34 -3.79 -0.13 4.07
N ARG A 35 -3.18 -1.30 3.96
CA ARG A 35 -3.52 -2.24 2.89
C ARG A 35 -4.98 -2.65 2.96
N SER A 36 -5.46 -2.98 4.15
CA SER A 36 -6.87 -3.34 4.34
C SER A 36 -7.79 -2.18 4.01
N HIS A 37 -7.42 -0.98 4.41
CA HIS A 37 -8.18 0.23 4.13
C HIS A 37 -8.33 0.46 2.62
N LEU A 38 -7.25 0.31 1.87
CA LEU A 38 -7.28 0.47 0.42
C LEU A 38 -8.04 -0.67 -0.26
N ALA A 39 -7.86 -1.89 0.20
CA ALA A 39 -8.57 -3.04 -0.35
C ALA A 39 -10.08 -2.93 -0.20
N ARG A 40 -10.56 -2.25 0.83
CA ARG A 40 -11.99 -2.01 1.06
C ARG A 40 -12.64 -1.11 0.02
N ARG A 41 -11.86 -0.45 -0.81
CA ARG A 41 -12.42 0.30 -1.95
C ARG A 41 -13.14 -0.62 -2.92
N GLY A 42 -12.82 -1.92 -2.87
CA GLY A 42 -13.46 -2.92 -3.71
C GLY A 42 -12.93 -2.97 -5.14
N GLY A 43 -13.45 -3.89 -5.93
CA GLY A 43 -13.03 -4.04 -7.31
C GLY A 43 -11.55 -4.30 -7.44
N VAL A 44 -10.88 -3.52 -8.30
CA VAL A 44 -9.44 -3.68 -8.56
C VAL A 44 -8.57 -3.48 -7.31
N TRP A 45 -9.07 -2.75 -6.31
CA TRP A 45 -8.32 -2.48 -5.08
C TRP A 45 -8.12 -3.72 -4.22
N GLU A 46 -8.90 -4.76 -4.42
CA GLU A 46 -8.73 -6.02 -3.71
C GLU A 46 -7.37 -6.67 -4.01
N ALA A 47 -6.70 -6.24 -5.07
CA ALA A 47 -5.34 -6.68 -5.37
C ALA A 47 -4.33 -6.33 -4.27
N LEU A 48 -4.65 -5.35 -3.44
CA LEU A 48 -3.81 -4.95 -2.31
C LEU A 48 -4.14 -5.72 -1.02
N GLY A 49 -5.17 -6.56 -1.07
CA GLY A 49 -5.64 -7.29 0.10
C GLY A 49 -4.63 -8.30 0.63
N GLU A 50 -4.93 -8.79 1.84
CA GLU A 50 -4.12 -9.82 2.47
C GLU A 50 -4.06 -11.07 1.60
N GLY A 51 -2.91 -11.72 1.59
CA GLY A 51 -2.70 -12.93 0.80
C GLY A 51 -2.36 -12.69 -0.67
N ARG A 52 -2.34 -11.45 -1.09
CA ARG A 52 -1.96 -11.11 -2.47
C ARG A 52 -0.44 -10.94 -2.59
N ASN A 53 0.07 -11.16 -3.79
CA ASN A 53 1.51 -11.06 -4.08
C ASN A 53 1.93 -9.60 -4.25
N VAL A 54 1.81 -8.86 -3.17
CA VAL A 54 2.15 -7.43 -3.13
C VAL A 54 3.06 -7.19 -1.93
N ARG A 55 4.13 -6.46 -2.17
CA ARG A 55 5.02 -6.00 -1.12
C ARG A 55 4.97 -4.50 -1.01
N ALA A 56 5.47 -4.01 0.10
CA ALA A 56 5.49 -2.57 0.34
C ALA A 56 6.79 -2.14 0.98
N ALA A 57 7.17 -0.91 0.68
CA ALA A 57 8.29 -0.23 1.32
C ALA A 57 7.80 1.06 1.93
N ILE A 58 8.36 1.43 3.08
CA ILE A 58 8.10 2.71 3.72
C ILE A 58 9.38 3.51 3.66
N ASN A 59 9.32 4.67 3.04
CA ASN A 59 10.48 5.53 2.82
C ASN A 59 11.66 4.76 2.21
N GLN A 60 11.35 3.95 1.19
CA GLN A 60 12.30 3.17 0.40
C GLN A 60 12.92 1.99 1.14
N GLU A 61 12.39 1.62 2.30
CA GLU A 61 12.82 0.44 3.04
C GLU A 61 11.70 -0.58 3.09
N MET A 62 12.03 -1.84 2.81
CA MET A 62 11.05 -2.91 2.87
C MET A 62 10.43 -2.98 4.26
N ALA A 63 9.12 -3.15 4.31
CA ALA A 63 8.39 -3.12 5.57
C ALA A 63 7.42 -4.28 5.66
N SER A 64 7.27 -4.82 6.87
CA SER A 64 6.28 -5.85 7.17
C SER A 64 4.93 -5.19 7.51
N PRO A 65 3.83 -5.95 7.47
CA PRO A 65 2.51 -5.39 7.73
C PRO A 65 2.34 -4.75 9.12
N ASP A 66 3.12 -5.16 10.09
CA ASP A 66 3.02 -4.62 11.45
C ASP A 66 3.82 -3.34 11.66
N LYS A 67 4.53 -2.90 10.64
CA LYS A 67 5.31 -1.65 10.73
C LYS A 67 4.38 -0.46 10.91
N ALA A 68 4.66 0.35 11.92
CA ALA A 68 3.88 1.56 12.19
C ALA A 68 4.12 2.62 11.12
N LEU A 69 3.05 3.32 10.76
CA LEU A 69 3.10 4.45 9.86
C LEU A 69 3.31 5.73 10.65
N ALA A 70 3.99 6.69 10.04
CA ALA A 70 4.18 8.03 10.61
C ALA A 70 3.69 9.07 9.62
N ASP A 71 3.37 10.25 10.13
CA ASP A 71 2.96 11.36 9.28
C ASP A 71 4.03 11.65 8.23
N ARG A 72 3.57 11.89 7.00
CA ARG A 72 4.41 12.19 5.84
C ARG A 72 5.24 11.03 5.32
N ASP A 73 4.98 9.81 5.77
CA ASP A 73 5.63 8.64 5.19
C ASP A 73 5.27 8.48 3.72
N GLU A 74 6.21 7.93 2.96
CA GLU A 74 5.99 7.53 1.58
C GLU A 74 5.93 6.01 1.53
N ILE A 75 4.78 5.49 1.13
CA ILE A 75 4.54 4.06 1.05
C ILE A 75 4.48 3.64 -0.41
N ALA A 76 5.32 2.69 -0.80
CA ALA A 76 5.33 2.16 -2.16
C ALA A 76 4.80 0.74 -2.17
N PHE A 77 3.79 0.48 -3.00
CA PHE A 77 3.29 -0.87 -3.23
C PHE A 77 3.77 -1.37 -4.59
N PHE A 78 4.21 -2.61 -4.63
CA PHE A 78 4.66 -3.22 -5.88
C PHE A 78 4.38 -4.71 -5.87
N PRO A 79 4.12 -5.30 -7.07
CA PRO A 79 3.88 -6.72 -7.15
C PRO A 79 5.18 -7.49 -6.94
N THR A 80 5.08 -8.64 -6.28
CA THR A 80 6.24 -9.52 -6.18
C THR A 80 6.32 -10.37 -7.43
N VAL A 81 7.54 -10.55 -7.92
CA VAL A 81 7.77 -11.54 -8.93
C VAL A 81 7.76 -12.88 -8.20
N THR A 82 6.72 -13.68 -8.46
CA THR A 82 6.75 -15.05 -7.98
C THR A 82 7.93 -15.69 -8.69
N GLY A 83 8.89 -16.15 -7.95
CA GLY A 83 10.08 -16.75 -8.48
C GLY A 83 9.78 -18.06 -9.21
N GLY A 84 8.83 -17.95 -9.93
CA GLY A 84 8.38 -18.95 -10.87
C GLY A 84 8.90 -19.37 -11.59
#